data_ae08b441feb06308831a46f162bce628
#
_entry.id   ae08b441feb06308831a46f162bce628
#
_cell.length_a   1.000
_cell.length_b   1.000
_cell.length_c   1.000
_cell.angle_alpha   90.00
_cell.angle_beta   90.00
_cell.angle_gamma   90.00
#
_symmetry.space_group_name_H-M   'P 1'
#
loop_
_entity.id
_entity.type
_entity.pdbx_description
1 polymer ?
#
loop_
_entity_poly.entity_id
_entity_poly.type
_entity_poly.pdbx_seq_one_letter_code
_entity_poly.pdbx_strand_id
1 'polypeptide(L)'
;MTSDKLTELARRYAEAWCSQNPAKVAAFYAKDGSISVNGAPAVSIAEVARGFMRDFPDMVVTFDKLETTATGTEFHWTFTGTNSGPDGTGNKVRISGYELWKIDNHGLISESKGHFDAADYEGQLKKK
;
A
#
# COMPACT_ATOMS: atom_id res chain seq x y z
N MET A 1 9.38 16.88 -8.25
CA MET A 1 8.78 15.95 -9.24
C MET A 1 7.52 16.58 -9.81
N THR A 2 7.31 16.48 -11.12
CA THR A 2 6.13 17.04 -11.76
C THR A 2 4.87 16.23 -11.42
N SER A 3 3.71 16.85 -11.63
CA SER A 3 2.42 16.18 -11.45
C SER A 3 2.28 14.92 -12.31
N ASP A 4 2.72 14.99 -13.58
CA ASP A 4 2.67 13.85 -14.49
C ASP A 4 3.57 12.70 -14.03
N LYS A 5 4.76 13.02 -13.53
CA LYS A 5 5.69 12.01 -13.00
C LYS A 5 5.15 11.37 -11.73
N LEU A 6 4.49 12.14 -10.86
CA LEU A 6 3.86 11.61 -9.66
C LEU A 6 2.70 10.67 -10.00
N THR A 7 1.90 11.03 -11.00
CA THR A 7 0.78 10.18 -11.46
C THR A 7 1.30 8.87 -12.04
N GLU A 8 2.36 8.93 -12.85
CA GLU A 8 2.99 7.73 -13.41
C GLU A 8 3.59 6.86 -12.30
N LEU A 9 4.25 7.48 -11.33
CA LEU A 9 4.78 6.77 -10.16
C LEU A 9 3.66 6.03 -9.42
N ALA A 10 2.56 6.72 -9.15
CA ALA A 10 1.43 6.15 -8.43
C ALA A 10 0.81 4.97 -9.19
N ARG A 11 0.66 5.09 -10.51
CA ARG A 11 0.11 4.02 -11.35
C ARG A 11 1.01 2.79 -11.29
N ARG A 12 2.31 2.98 -11.44
CA ARG A 12 3.29 1.88 -11.41
C ARG A 12 3.41 1.26 -10.02
N TYR A 13 3.29 2.07 -8.99
CA TYR A 13 3.31 1.61 -7.61
C TYR A 13 2.11 0.68 -7.33
N ALA A 14 0.91 1.07 -7.76
CA ALA A 14 -0.27 0.22 -7.61
C ALA A 14 -0.10 -1.11 -8.36
N GLU A 15 0.46 -1.07 -9.58
CA GLU A 15 0.75 -2.30 -10.34
C GLU A 15 1.72 -3.21 -9.60
N ALA A 16 2.74 -2.64 -8.94
CA ALA A 16 3.71 -3.42 -8.17
C ALA A 16 3.04 -4.18 -7.02
N TRP A 17 2.07 -3.57 -6.35
CA TRP A 17 1.31 -4.24 -5.30
C TRP A 17 0.47 -5.42 -5.84
N CYS A 18 0.09 -5.38 -7.11
CA CYS A 18 -0.65 -6.48 -7.75
C CYS A 18 0.25 -7.62 -8.23
N SER A 19 1.57 -7.45 -8.17
CA SER A 19 2.54 -8.35 -8.82
C SER A 19 2.84 -9.64 -8.05
N GLN A 20 2.44 -9.75 -6.79
CA GLN A 20 2.84 -10.83 -5.87
C GLN A 20 4.36 -10.89 -5.66
N ASN A 21 5.05 -9.77 -5.87
CA ASN A 21 6.50 -9.67 -5.69
C ASN A 21 6.84 -8.48 -4.78
N PRO A 22 7.14 -8.70 -3.49
CA PRO A 22 7.46 -7.62 -2.56
C PRO A 22 8.63 -6.75 -2.99
N ALA A 23 9.61 -7.32 -3.70
CA ALA A 23 10.76 -6.57 -4.18
C ALA A 23 10.36 -5.48 -5.18
N LYS A 24 9.31 -5.69 -5.98
CA LYS A 24 8.82 -4.69 -6.92
C LYS A 24 8.23 -3.48 -6.20
N VAL A 25 7.54 -3.70 -5.09
CA VAL A 25 7.04 -2.61 -4.25
C VAL A 25 8.21 -1.88 -3.59
N ALA A 26 9.15 -2.61 -3.01
CA ALA A 26 10.31 -2.04 -2.33
C ALA A 26 11.17 -1.19 -3.25
N ALA A 27 11.20 -1.50 -4.56
CA ALA A 27 12.00 -0.75 -5.53
C ALA A 27 11.58 0.72 -5.66
N PHE A 28 10.37 1.08 -5.24
CA PHE A 28 9.89 2.48 -5.24
C PHE A 28 10.35 3.27 -4.03
N TYR A 29 10.95 2.60 -3.03
CA TYR A 29 11.35 3.22 -1.77
C TYR A 29 12.84 3.50 -1.78
N ALA A 30 13.24 4.57 -1.06
CA ALA A 30 14.64 4.84 -0.78
C ALA A 30 15.21 3.70 0.07
N LYS A 31 16.54 3.57 0.09
CA LYS A 31 17.24 2.50 0.81
C LYS A 31 16.78 2.35 2.27
N ASP A 32 16.60 3.49 2.94
CA ASP A 32 16.14 3.52 4.34
C ASP A 32 14.65 3.85 4.44
N GLY A 33 13.93 3.69 3.34
CA GLY A 33 12.51 4.00 3.28
C GLY A 33 11.68 3.03 4.11
N SER A 34 10.62 3.56 4.71
CA SER A 34 9.77 2.80 5.61
C SER A 34 8.30 3.11 5.41
N ILE A 35 7.45 2.23 5.92
CA ILE A 35 6.02 2.44 5.98
C ILE A 35 5.53 2.24 7.41
N SER A 36 4.62 3.12 7.84
CA SER A 36 3.87 3.00 9.06
C SER A 36 2.41 2.79 8.69
N VAL A 37 1.74 1.82 9.29
CA VAL A 37 0.34 1.52 8.98
C VAL A 37 -0.53 1.84 10.18
N ASN A 38 -1.50 2.74 9.99
CA ASN A 38 -2.47 3.16 11.02
C ASN A 38 -1.79 3.62 12.33
N GLY A 39 -0.68 4.34 12.20
CA GLY A 39 0.03 4.88 13.37
C GLY A 39 0.94 3.89 14.09
N ALA A 40 1.09 2.69 13.59
CA ALA A 40 2.03 1.71 14.16
C ALA A 40 3.48 2.13 13.90
N PRO A 41 4.46 1.56 14.60
CA PRO A 41 5.88 1.85 14.33
C PRO A 41 6.25 1.56 12.88
N ALA A 42 7.15 2.36 12.32
CA ALA A 42 7.62 2.19 10.95
C ALA A 42 8.35 0.86 10.78
N VAL A 43 8.09 0.18 9.67
CA VAL A 43 8.67 -1.11 9.35
C VAL A 43 9.12 -1.14 7.89
N SER A 44 9.83 -2.21 7.52
CA SER A 44 10.26 -2.43 6.15
C SER A 44 9.06 -2.60 5.21
N ILE A 45 9.06 -1.87 4.10
CA ILE A 45 8.00 -1.99 3.09
C ILE A 45 7.92 -3.42 2.53
N ALA A 46 9.07 -4.08 2.36
CA ALA A 46 9.10 -5.45 1.83
C ALA A 46 8.38 -6.44 2.76
N GLU A 47 8.51 -6.26 4.07
CA GLU A 47 7.81 -7.10 5.04
C GLU A 47 6.30 -6.91 4.98
N VAL A 48 5.84 -5.66 4.89
CA VAL A 48 4.42 -5.35 4.80
C VAL A 48 3.84 -5.94 3.50
N ALA A 49 4.52 -5.71 2.38
CA ALA A 49 4.08 -6.24 1.09
C ALA A 49 4.03 -7.77 1.09
N ARG A 50 5.03 -8.42 1.66
CA ARG A 50 5.09 -9.88 1.76
C ARG A 50 3.89 -10.42 2.54
N GLY A 51 3.55 -9.77 3.66
CA GLY A 51 2.42 -10.19 4.48
C GLY A 51 1.09 -10.14 3.74
N PHE A 52 0.80 -9.00 3.09
CA PHE A 52 -0.44 -8.85 2.32
C PHE A 52 -0.50 -9.80 1.13
N MET A 53 0.61 -9.93 0.39
CA MET A 53 0.66 -10.82 -0.78
C MET A 53 0.50 -12.29 -0.40
N ARG A 54 1.05 -12.69 0.76
CA ARG A 54 0.86 -14.05 1.27
C ARG A 54 -0.59 -14.30 1.65
N ASP A 55 -1.19 -13.35 2.38
CA ASP A 55 -2.54 -13.51 2.91
C ASP A 55 -3.62 -13.35 1.83
N PHE A 56 -3.32 -12.61 0.77
CA PHE A 56 -4.25 -12.30 -0.33
C PHE A 56 -3.61 -12.60 -1.68
N PRO A 57 -3.52 -13.89 -2.09
CA PRO A 57 -2.86 -14.25 -3.36
C PRO A 57 -3.46 -13.61 -4.61
N ASP A 58 -4.73 -13.23 -4.55
CA ASP A 58 -5.47 -12.61 -5.66
C ASP A 58 -5.62 -11.09 -5.52
N MET A 59 -4.85 -10.46 -4.63
CA MET A 59 -5.06 -9.04 -4.34
C MET A 59 -4.91 -8.14 -5.55
N VAL A 60 -5.73 -7.09 -5.58
CA VAL A 60 -5.64 -6.00 -6.54
C VAL A 60 -5.64 -4.69 -5.76
N VAL A 61 -4.67 -3.84 -6.08
CA VAL A 61 -4.61 -2.47 -5.57
C VAL A 61 -4.86 -1.54 -6.73
N THR A 62 -5.86 -0.70 -6.60
CA THR A 62 -6.25 0.29 -7.62
C THR A 62 -5.80 1.67 -7.18
N PHE A 63 -5.15 2.40 -8.08
CA PHE A 63 -4.83 3.81 -7.87
C PHE A 63 -6.07 4.65 -8.14
N ASP A 64 -6.60 5.31 -7.10
CA ASP A 64 -7.82 6.11 -7.22
C ASP A 64 -7.54 7.57 -7.54
N LYS A 65 -6.64 8.21 -6.80
CA LYS A 65 -6.25 9.61 -7.03
C LYS A 65 -5.02 9.99 -6.22
N LEU A 66 -4.40 11.11 -6.61
CA LEU A 66 -3.35 11.77 -5.83
C LEU A 66 -3.84 13.11 -5.31
N GLU A 67 -3.42 13.46 -4.10
CA GLU A 67 -3.64 14.79 -3.55
C GLU A 67 -2.33 15.30 -2.96
N THR A 68 -1.91 16.50 -3.36
CA THR A 68 -0.74 17.14 -2.78
C THR A 68 -1.17 17.97 -1.58
N THR A 69 -0.51 17.74 -0.43
CA THR A 69 -0.80 18.47 0.80
C THR A 69 0.46 19.19 1.29
N ALA A 70 0.33 20.00 2.34
CA ALA A 70 1.46 20.69 2.94
C ALA A 70 2.52 19.73 3.49
N THR A 71 2.15 18.49 3.83
CA THR A 71 3.04 17.50 4.45
C THR A 71 3.53 16.43 3.49
N GLY A 72 3.03 16.39 2.25
CA GLY A 72 3.46 15.40 1.28
C GLY A 72 2.41 15.10 0.22
N THR A 73 2.52 13.93 -0.39
CA THR A 73 1.61 13.48 -1.45
C THR A 73 0.77 12.33 -0.94
N GLU A 74 -0.55 12.46 -1.02
CA GLU A 74 -1.47 11.38 -0.65
C GLU A 74 -1.79 10.52 -1.87
N PHE A 75 -1.45 9.24 -1.76
CA PHE A 75 -1.79 8.22 -2.75
C PHE A 75 -3.04 7.49 -2.25
N HIS A 76 -4.17 7.74 -2.90
CA HIS A 76 -5.44 7.11 -2.54
C HIS A 76 -5.62 5.81 -3.32
N TRP A 77 -5.98 4.75 -2.60
CA TRP A 77 -6.05 3.40 -3.16
C TRP A 77 -7.30 2.66 -2.71
N THR A 78 -7.68 1.65 -3.49
CA THR A 78 -8.67 0.64 -3.11
C THR A 78 -8.02 -0.73 -3.22
N PHE A 79 -8.17 -1.53 -2.18
CA PHE A 79 -7.65 -2.89 -2.09
C PHE A 79 -8.81 -3.87 -2.14
N THR A 80 -8.69 -4.90 -2.98
CA THR A 80 -9.61 -6.02 -2.99
C THR A 80 -8.80 -7.31 -2.98
N GLY A 81 -9.31 -8.33 -2.33
CA GLY A 81 -8.65 -9.62 -2.30
C GLY A 81 -9.44 -10.64 -1.50
N THR A 82 -9.06 -11.91 -1.63
CA THR A 82 -9.61 -13.00 -0.85
C THR A 82 -8.55 -13.49 0.14
N ASN A 83 -8.90 -13.56 1.41
CA ASN A 83 -7.98 -13.98 2.48
C ASN A 83 -7.82 -15.51 2.46
N SER A 84 -7.26 -16.02 1.38
CA SER A 84 -7.10 -17.47 1.11
C SER A 84 -5.68 -17.98 1.34
N GLY A 85 -4.78 -17.12 1.81
CA GLY A 85 -3.42 -17.54 2.17
C GLY A 85 -3.39 -18.43 3.41
N PRO A 86 -2.20 -18.86 3.85
CA PRO A 86 -2.05 -19.72 5.03
C PRO A 86 -2.76 -19.15 6.25
N ASP A 87 -3.55 -19.97 6.93
CA ASP A 87 -4.34 -19.57 8.09
C ASP A 87 -5.39 -18.48 7.82
N GLY A 88 -5.70 -18.24 6.56
CA GLY A 88 -6.69 -17.24 6.18
C GLY A 88 -8.12 -17.66 6.45
N THR A 89 -9.03 -16.68 6.50
CA THR A 89 -10.45 -16.92 6.75
C THR A 89 -11.23 -17.33 5.50
N GLY A 90 -10.66 -17.11 4.31
CA GLY A 90 -11.34 -17.34 3.03
C GLY A 90 -12.29 -16.22 2.64
N ASN A 91 -12.38 -15.16 3.43
CA ASN A 91 -13.30 -14.05 3.17
C ASN A 91 -12.75 -13.06 2.16
N LYS A 92 -13.66 -12.44 1.42
CA LYS A 92 -13.31 -11.35 0.52
C LYS A 92 -13.26 -10.04 1.31
N VAL A 93 -12.26 -9.21 0.98
CA VAL A 93 -12.04 -7.92 1.60
C VAL A 93 -12.01 -6.84 0.54
N ARG A 94 -12.68 -5.72 0.81
CA ARG A 94 -12.58 -4.51 -0.02
C ARG A 94 -12.46 -3.32 0.92
N ILE A 95 -11.33 -2.64 0.87
CA ILE A 95 -11.08 -1.45 1.67
C ILE A 95 -10.44 -0.37 0.81
N SER A 96 -10.66 0.87 1.19
CA SER A 96 -10.00 2.03 0.58
C SER A 96 -9.27 2.80 1.66
N GLY A 97 -8.19 3.46 1.25
CA GLY A 97 -7.40 4.26 2.17
C GLY A 97 -6.43 5.13 1.40
N TYR A 98 -5.41 5.61 2.08
CA TYR A 98 -4.37 6.38 1.43
C TYR A 98 -3.03 6.17 2.13
N GLU A 99 -1.95 6.46 1.40
CA GLU A 99 -0.59 6.56 1.93
C GLU A 99 -0.13 7.99 1.77
N LEU A 100 0.37 8.58 2.84
CA LEU A 100 1.02 9.88 2.78
C LEU A 100 2.51 9.67 2.53
N TRP A 101 2.98 10.11 1.37
CA TRP A 101 4.36 9.91 0.93
C TRP A 101 5.22 11.15 1.13
N LYS A 102 6.46 10.93 1.58
CA LYS A 102 7.55 11.87 1.39
C LYS A 102 8.46 11.30 0.31
N ILE A 103 8.70 12.08 -0.72
CA ILE A 103 9.49 11.66 -1.88
C ILE A 103 10.80 12.44 -1.86
N ASP A 104 11.92 11.74 -2.02
CA ASP A 104 13.25 12.34 -1.95
C ASP A 104 13.70 12.94 -3.29
N ASN A 105 14.93 13.47 -3.34
CA ASN A 105 15.48 14.11 -4.53
C ASN A 105 15.68 13.15 -5.71
N HIS A 106 15.66 11.85 -5.45
CA HIS A 106 15.84 10.82 -6.48
C HIS A 106 14.51 10.27 -6.98
N GLY A 107 13.39 10.82 -6.52
CA GLY A 107 12.07 10.35 -6.90
C GLY A 107 11.64 9.07 -6.21
N LEU A 108 12.29 8.73 -5.10
CA LEU A 108 11.96 7.54 -4.31
C LEU A 108 11.18 7.92 -3.06
N ILE A 109 10.33 7.00 -2.59
CA ILE A 109 9.56 7.20 -1.37
C ILE A 109 10.49 7.02 -0.18
N SER A 110 10.71 8.07 0.60
CA SER A 110 11.56 8.00 1.79
C SER A 110 10.76 7.62 3.03
N GLU A 111 9.48 7.94 3.05
CA GLU A 111 8.58 7.62 4.16
C GLU A 111 7.16 7.50 3.62
N SER A 112 6.43 6.49 4.09
CA SER A 112 5.02 6.33 3.79
C SER A 112 4.24 6.12 5.09
N LYS A 113 3.09 6.80 5.21
CA LYS A 113 2.16 6.59 6.32
C LYS A 113 0.82 6.14 5.73
N GLY A 114 0.52 4.86 5.88
CA GLY A 114 -0.71 4.27 5.39
C GLY A 114 -1.83 4.41 6.39
N HIS A 115 -3.03 4.71 5.90
CA HIS A 115 -4.24 4.88 6.72
C HIS A 115 -5.43 4.19 6.06
N PHE A 116 -6.11 3.37 6.83
CA PHE A 116 -7.39 2.78 6.44
C PHE A 116 -8.18 2.44 7.71
N ASP A 117 -9.47 2.14 7.56
CA ASP A 117 -10.32 1.78 8.69
C ASP A 117 -10.02 0.35 9.12
N ALA A 118 -9.24 0.22 10.19
CA ALA A 118 -8.82 -1.09 10.71
C ALA A 118 -10.02 -1.91 11.22
N ALA A 119 -11.02 -1.25 11.81
CA ALA A 119 -12.20 -1.96 12.30
C ALA A 119 -13.01 -2.56 11.16
N ASP A 120 -13.15 -1.82 10.05
CA ASP A 120 -13.83 -2.33 8.85
C ASP A 120 -13.08 -3.52 8.27
N TYR A 121 -11.76 -3.40 8.14
CA TYR A 121 -10.89 -4.47 7.64
C TYR A 121 -11.03 -5.74 8.48
N GLU A 122 -10.90 -5.62 9.81
CA GLU A 122 -11.03 -6.74 10.72
C GLU A 122 -12.42 -7.37 10.66
N GLY A 123 -13.46 -6.54 10.55
CA GLY A 123 -14.83 -7.02 10.44
C GLY A 123 -15.05 -7.86 9.18
N GLN A 124 -14.47 -7.44 8.05
CA GLN A 124 -14.55 -8.20 6.79
C GLN A 124 -13.81 -9.53 6.87
N LEU A 125 -12.65 -9.55 7.53
CA LEU A 125 -11.88 -10.79 7.72
C LEU A 125 -12.65 -11.83 8.53
N LYS A 126 -13.41 -11.37 9.52
CA LYS A 126 -14.14 -12.25 10.46
C LYS A 126 -15.57 -12.55 10.06
N LYS A 127 -16.05 -11.97 8.99
CA LYS A 127 -17.43 -12.14 8.53
C LYS A 127 -17.69 -13.60 8.17
N LYS A 128 -18.79 -14.12 8.70
CA LYS A 128 -19.24 -15.49 8.40
C LYS A 128 -20.21 -15.50 7.24
#